data_36e386f40996b2bfb48d2c95041e0f35
#
_entry.id   36e386f40996b2bfb48d2c95041e0f35
#
_cell.length_a   1.000
_cell.length_b   1.000
_cell.length_c   1.000
_cell.angle_alpha   90.00
_cell.angle_beta   90.00
_cell.angle_gamma   90.00
#
_symmetry.space_group_name_H-M   'P 1'
#
loop_
_entity.id
_entity.type
_entity.pdbx_description
1 polymer ?
#
loop_
_entity_poly.entity_id
_entity_poly.type
_entity_poly.pdbx_seq_one_letter_code
_entity_poly.pdbx_strand_id
1 'polypeptide(L)'
;MAGPVASGPSGAQPPPNEAAVTPEAGRWAYLDLPTGVAGDMLLAALFDLGLPESVVLEPLAALGLAAAFRLELQEARSAGLRGQRLQVHLLEAPPPERHWAQLRPQLEAAPWPEPLRQRVLAVFECLAQAEATVHGCPPEQVHFHEVGAVDALVDVVGVCAGLLYFGIDHLLASPPPAGHGRVTTAHGTLPLPAPAVLELARRWQMPLASSEGFPAGELSTPTGLALLAVWVRQFGAAPAHTPAAVGIGLGQRQLDRPNLLRLWQPMAPGPEPGSDPGPDPGPDPGGASLEWLVVQQCQIDDMDGEALGFLQEQLRAGGALEVYAQPLQMKKGRPGLQLTALVAPDQAEALRQLWWRHSSSLGLRENLEQRWVLPRSATSLASPWGPVAAKRSGGPGGGRCKPEAEDLARLALEHGLGWAELRAALQQVAGGADAGV
;
A
#
# COMPACT_ATOMS: atom_id res chain seq x y z
N MET A 1 -69.03 -3.89 9.36
CA MET A 1 -67.87 -4.77 9.68
C MET A 1 -66.74 -4.39 8.75
N ALA A 2 -65.81 -3.58 9.24
CA ALA A 2 -64.65 -3.15 8.50
C ALA A 2 -63.49 -4.07 8.84
N GLY A 3 -62.87 -4.69 7.81
CA GLY A 3 -61.70 -5.52 7.95
C GLY A 3 -60.40 -4.73 8.15
N PRO A 4 -59.34 -5.26 8.73
CA PRO A 4 -58.14 -4.50 9.04
C PRO A 4 -57.27 -4.24 7.80
N VAL A 5 -56.80 -2.99 7.71
CA VAL A 5 -55.84 -2.52 6.72
C VAL A 5 -54.45 -3.11 7.02
N ALA A 6 -53.87 -3.81 6.07
CA ALA A 6 -52.52 -4.35 6.16
C ALA A 6 -51.49 -3.20 6.12
N SER A 7 -50.65 -3.13 7.13
CA SER A 7 -49.47 -2.26 7.20
C SER A 7 -48.41 -2.70 6.19
N GLY A 8 -48.05 -1.81 5.28
CA GLY A 8 -46.97 -2.00 4.31
C GLY A 8 -45.58 -2.07 4.98
N PRO A 9 -44.56 -2.64 4.30
CA PRO A 9 -43.24 -2.82 4.89
C PRO A 9 -42.50 -1.49 5.12
N SER A 10 -41.99 -1.34 6.30
CA SER A 10 -41.12 -0.27 6.77
C SER A 10 -39.94 -0.06 5.81
N GLY A 11 -39.78 1.19 5.35
CA GLY A 11 -38.67 1.60 4.50
C GLY A 11 -37.32 1.35 5.19
N ALA A 12 -36.50 0.55 4.54
CA ALA A 12 -35.09 0.40 4.90
C ALA A 12 -34.40 1.76 4.69
N GLN A 13 -33.80 2.28 5.75
CA GLN A 13 -32.91 3.42 5.65
C GLN A 13 -31.70 3.05 4.77
N PRO A 14 -31.20 3.96 3.90
CA PRO A 14 -29.98 3.74 3.17
C PRO A 14 -28.82 3.58 4.17
N PRO A 15 -27.79 2.73 3.86
CA PRO A 15 -26.64 2.57 4.72
C PRO A 15 -25.92 3.92 4.89
N PRO A 16 -25.28 4.15 6.04
CA PRO A 16 -24.57 5.39 6.31
C PRO A 16 -23.45 5.57 5.28
N ASN A 17 -23.34 6.81 4.81
CA ASN A 17 -22.32 7.30 3.89
C ASN A 17 -20.95 6.77 4.28
N GLU A 18 -20.34 5.96 3.41
CA GLU A 18 -19.03 5.37 3.63
C GLU A 18 -18.00 6.48 3.83
N ALA A 19 -17.47 6.56 5.05
CA ALA A 19 -16.33 7.39 5.35
C ALA A 19 -15.17 6.96 4.43
N ALA A 20 -14.50 7.93 3.81
CA ALA A 20 -13.32 7.69 3.00
C ALA A 20 -12.31 6.87 3.83
N VAL A 21 -12.13 5.60 3.45
CA VAL A 21 -11.19 4.69 4.10
C VAL A 21 -9.80 5.16 3.72
N THR A 22 -9.04 5.63 4.70
CA THR A 22 -7.61 5.84 4.55
C THR A 22 -6.94 4.49 4.24
N PRO A 23 -6.04 4.42 3.24
CA PRO A 23 -5.31 3.19 2.97
C PRO A 23 -4.60 2.72 4.25
N GLU A 24 -4.89 1.50 4.69
CA GLU A 24 -4.14 0.87 5.78
C GLU A 24 -2.66 0.77 5.41
N ALA A 25 -1.78 0.71 6.43
CA ALA A 25 -0.35 0.61 6.26
C ALA A 25 0.06 -0.49 5.27
N GLY A 26 0.92 -0.16 4.31
CA GLY A 26 1.41 -1.04 3.25
C GLY A 26 1.54 -0.28 1.93
N ARG A 27 2.41 -0.74 1.05
CA ARG A 27 2.56 -0.18 -0.29
C ARG A 27 1.40 -0.63 -1.16
N TRP A 28 0.55 0.31 -1.56
CA TRP A 28 -0.58 0.03 -2.43
C TRP A 28 -0.40 0.61 -3.83
N ALA A 29 -1.12 0.07 -4.79
CA ALA A 29 -1.31 0.67 -6.10
C ALA A 29 -2.80 0.68 -6.46
N TYR A 30 -3.19 1.60 -7.33
CA TYR A 30 -4.56 1.66 -7.84
C TYR A 30 -4.64 1.09 -9.24
N LEU A 31 -5.61 0.22 -9.44
CA LEU A 31 -5.91 -0.42 -10.72
C LEU A 31 -7.24 0.11 -11.26
N ASP A 32 -7.17 0.88 -12.32
CA ASP A 32 -8.34 1.42 -13.02
C ASP A 32 -8.70 0.52 -14.21
N LEU A 33 -9.93 0.05 -14.21
CA LEU A 33 -10.43 -1.02 -15.07
C LEU A 33 -11.58 -0.56 -15.97
N PRO A 34 -11.42 0.51 -16.77
CA PRO A 34 -12.53 1.09 -17.54
C PRO A 34 -13.10 0.14 -18.60
N THR A 35 -12.32 -0.84 -19.08
CA THR A 35 -12.71 -1.79 -20.12
C THR A 35 -12.51 -3.24 -19.71
N GLY A 36 -12.42 -3.52 -18.40
CA GLY A 36 -12.24 -4.83 -17.82
C GLY A 36 -10.80 -5.17 -17.49
N VAL A 37 -10.53 -6.48 -17.25
CA VAL A 37 -9.24 -6.99 -16.81
C VAL A 37 -8.94 -8.37 -17.40
N ALA A 38 -7.72 -8.52 -17.89
CA ALA A 38 -7.13 -9.79 -18.25
C ALA A 38 -5.68 -9.85 -17.73
N GLY A 39 -5.13 -11.05 -17.57
CA GLY A 39 -3.80 -11.22 -17.01
C GLY A 39 -2.72 -10.57 -17.86
N ASP A 40 -2.79 -10.74 -19.19
CA ASP A 40 -1.89 -10.12 -20.16
C ASP A 40 -1.93 -8.58 -20.11
N MET A 41 -3.11 -7.98 -19.91
CA MET A 41 -3.27 -6.53 -19.77
C MET A 41 -2.58 -6.03 -18.49
N LEU A 42 -2.76 -6.73 -17.37
CA LEU A 42 -2.17 -6.35 -16.10
C LEU A 42 -0.65 -6.51 -16.13
N LEU A 43 -0.16 -7.60 -16.72
CA LEU A 43 1.27 -7.83 -16.92
C LEU A 43 1.89 -6.79 -17.86
N ALA A 44 1.18 -6.44 -18.95
CA ALA A 44 1.61 -5.36 -19.86
C ALA A 44 1.71 -4.01 -19.15
N ALA A 45 0.78 -3.69 -18.24
CA ALA A 45 0.86 -2.45 -17.44
C ALA A 45 2.07 -2.44 -16.50
N LEU A 46 2.43 -3.60 -15.92
CA LEU A 46 3.65 -3.73 -15.11
C LEU A 46 4.91 -3.53 -15.96
N PHE A 47 4.96 -4.06 -17.17
CA PHE A 47 6.05 -3.78 -18.09
C PHE A 47 6.14 -2.29 -18.48
N ASP A 48 5.00 -1.64 -18.65
CA ASP A 48 4.96 -0.19 -18.94
C ASP A 48 5.45 0.66 -17.76
N LEU A 49 5.36 0.14 -16.53
CA LEU A 49 5.97 0.71 -15.33
C LEU A 49 7.48 0.46 -15.23
N GLY A 50 8.07 -0.32 -16.13
CA GLY A 50 9.50 -0.63 -16.14
C GLY A 50 9.86 -1.97 -15.50
N LEU A 51 8.93 -2.93 -15.43
CA LEU A 51 9.23 -4.28 -14.94
C LEU A 51 10.29 -4.93 -15.83
N PRO A 52 11.44 -5.40 -15.31
CA PRO A 52 12.40 -6.17 -16.08
C PRO A 52 11.84 -7.53 -16.51
N GLU A 53 12.08 -7.95 -17.76
CA GLU A 53 11.63 -9.25 -18.26
C GLU A 53 12.16 -10.43 -17.40
N SER A 54 13.37 -10.33 -16.86
CA SER A 54 13.97 -11.36 -16.00
C SER A 54 13.09 -11.69 -14.77
N VAL A 55 12.40 -10.70 -14.21
CA VAL A 55 11.49 -10.90 -13.05
C VAL A 55 10.34 -11.85 -13.38
N VAL A 56 9.94 -11.89 -14.65
CA VAL A 56 8.89 -12.81 -15.15
C VAL A 56 9.49 -14.13 -15.63
N LEU A 57 10.58 -14.06 -16.39
CA LEU A 57 11.15 -15.24 -17.05
C LEU A 57 11.86 -16.20 -16.07
N GLU A 58 12.55 -15.69 -15.05
CA GLU A 58 13.27 -16.54 -14.08
C GLU A 58 12.33 -17.47 -13.29
N PRO A 59 11.20 -17.01 -12.71
CA PRO A 59 10.26 -17.90 -12.03
C PRO A 59 9.62 -18.93 -12.97
N LEU A 60 9.34 -18.56 -14.21
CA LEU A 60 8.78 -19.48 -15.22
C LEU A 60 9.81 -20.50 -15.70
N ALA A 61 11.08 -20.11 -15.82
CA ALA A 61 12.16 -21.05 -16.10
C ALA A 61 12.33 -22.08 -14.99
N ALA A 62 12.15 -21.67 -13.73
CA ALA A 62 12.16 -22.58 -12.58
C ALA A 62 11.05 -23.64 -12.61
N LEU A 63 9.95 -23.39 -13.33
CA LEU A 63 8.89 -24.35 -13.62
C LEU A 63 9.17 -25.23 -14.87
N GLY A 64 10.35 -25.08 -15.49
CA GLY A 64 10.68 -25.79 -16.72
C GLY A 64 10.02 -25.26 -17.98
N LEU A 65 9.49 -24.03 -17.96
CA LEU A 65 8.74 -23.42 -19.07
C LEU A 65 9.60 -22.54 -19.99
N ALA A 66 10.91 -22.44 -19.77
CA ALA A 66 11.79 -21.54 -20.52
C ALA A 66 11.74 -21.70 -22.05
N ALA A 67 11.52 -22.92 -22.54
CA ALA A 67 11.43 -23.22 -23.97
C ALA A 67 9.98 -23.31 -24.50
N ALA A 68 8.98 -23.21 -23.63
CA ALA A 68 7.58 -23.44 -23.99
C ALA A 68 6.91 -22.22 -24.65
N PHE A 69 7.44 -21.03 -24.42
CA PHE A 69 6.82 -19.79 -24.89
C PHE A 69 7.86 -18.69 -25.18
N ARG A 70 7.43 -17.65 -25.85
CA ARG A 70 8.14 -16.39 -26.06
C ARG A 70 7.22 -15.24 -25.73
N LEU A 71 7.71 -14.26 -24.99
CA LEU A 71 7.02 -13.00 -24.77
C LEU A 71 7.30 -12.04 -25.94
N GLU A 72 6.27 -11.38 -26.40
CA GLU A 72 6.38 -10.26 -27.32
C GLU A 72 5.69 -9.06 -26.69
N LEU A 73 6.52 -8.10 -26.27
CA LEU A 73 6.08 -6.83 -25.69
C LEU A 73 6.16 -5.76 -26.77
N GLN A 74 5.05 -5.11 -27.07
CA GLN A 74 4.94 -4.11 -28.11
C GLN A 74 4.33 -2.82 -27.58
N GLU A 75 5.02 -1.70 -27.78
CA GLU A 75 4.36 -0.40 -27.65
C GLU A 75 3.30 -0.26 -28.75
N ALA A 76 2.08 0.00 -28.36
CA ALA A 76 0.94 0.09 -29.27
C ALA A 76 0.01 1.25 -28.89
N ARG A 77 -1.00 1.48 -29.73
CA ARG A 77 -2.03 2.49 -29.46
C ARG A 77 -3.41 1.89 -29.54
N SER A 78 -4.28 2.24 -28.59
CA SER A 78 -5.69 1.93 -28.63
C SER A 78 -6.48 3.24 -28.65
N ALA A 79 -7.24 3.49 -29.72
CA ALA A 79 -7.94 4.77 -29.97
C ALA A 79 -7.05 6.02 -29.73
N GLY A 80 -5.77 5.94 -30.15
CA GLY A 80 -4.82 7.03 -30.02
C GLY A 80 -4.03 7.08 -28.70
N LEU A 81 -4.46 6.37 -27.65
CA LEU A 81 -3.74 6.30 -26.38
C LEU A 81 -2.61 5.26 -26.44
N ARG A 82 -1.42 5.64 -26.03
CA ARG A 82 -0.21 4.80 -25.97
C ARG A 82 -0.33 3.83 -24.79
N GLY A 83 0.20 2.64 -24.91
CA GLY A 83 0.39 1.66 -23.85
C GLY A 83 1.21 0.48 -24.33
N GLN A 84 1.42 -0.50 -23.45
CA GLN A 84 2.07 -1.76 -23.80
C GLN A 84 1.01 -2.83 -24.10
N ARG A 85 1.30 -3.66 -25.10
CA ARG A 85 0.55 -4.87 -25.40
C ARG A 85 1.48 -6.06 -25.26
N LEU A 86 1.05 -7.07 -24.53
CA LEU A 86 1.78 -8.31 -24.34
C LEU A 86 1.13 -9.42 -25.15
N GLN A 87 1.93 -10.20 -25.85
CA GLN A 87 1.50 -11.46 -26.48
C GLN A 87 2.39 -12.59 -26.01
N VAL A 88 1.78 -13.71 -25.65
CA VAL A 88 2.46 -14.94 -25.28
C VAL A 88 2.37 -15.89 -26.49
N HIS A 89 3.50 -16.13 -27.14
CA HIS A 89 3.60 -17.07 -28.27
C HIS A 89 4.02 -18.43 -27.77
N LEU A 90 3.15 -19.44 -27.90
CA LEU A 90 3.50 -20.82 -27.60
C LEU A 90 4.45 -21.36 -28.67
N LEU A 91 5.58 -21.92 -28.25
CA LEU A 91 6.63 -22.47 -29.13
C LEU A 91 6.49 -23.99 -29.35
N GLU A 92 5.79 -24.65 -28.45
CA GLU A 92 5.48 -26.07 -28.53
C GLU A 92 3.96 -26.31 -28.69
N ALA A 93 3.55 -27.49 -29.15
CA ALA A 93 2.15 -27.86 -29.14
C ALA A 93 1.60 -27.70 -27.71
N PRO A 94 0.35 -27.20 -27.59
CA PRO A 94 -0.21 -26.97 -26.24
C PRO A 94 -0.08 -28.28 -25.44
N PRO A 95 0.46 -28.21 -24.22
CA PRO A 95 0.55 -29.36 -23.35
C PRO A 95 -0.87 -29.92 -23.12
N PRO A 96 -1.00 -31.23 -22.86
CA PRO A 96 -2.30 -31.80 -22.52
C PRO A 96 -2.91 -31.02 -21.35
N GLU A 97 -4.24 -31.00 -21.32
CA GLU A 97 -5.03 -30.35 -20.26
C GLU A 97 -4.41 -30.61 -18.90
N ARG A 98 -4.17 -29.52 -18.12
CA ARG A 98 -3.56 -29.65 -16.81
C ARG A 98 -4.63 -29.74 -15.74
N HIS A 99 -4.55 -30.80 -14.96
CA HIS A 99 -5.38 -30.96 -13.78
C HIS A 99 -4.83 -30.11 -12.64
N TRP A 100 -5.70 -29.50 -11.88
CA TRP A 100 -5.28 -28.77 -10.67
C TRP A 100 -4.46 -29.68 -9.73
N ALA A 101 -4.89 -30.93 -9.54
CA ALA A 101 -4.17 -31.91 -8.75
C ALA A 101 -2.71 -32.18 -9.21
N GLN A 102 -2.39 -31.91 -10.49
CA GLN A 102 -1.03 -32.04 -11.02
C GLN A 102 -0.25 -30.73 -10.97
N LEU A 103 -0.92 -29.61 -11.21
CA LEU A 103 -0.31 -28.30 -11.22
C LEU A 103 0.08 -27.85 -9.81
N ARG A 104 -0.80 -28.04 -8.84
CA ARG A 104 -0.60 -27.61 -7.43
C ARG A 104 0.73 -28.09 -6.85
N PRO A 105 1.08 -29.41 -6.88
CA PRO A 105 2.38 -29.86 -6.36
C PRO A 105 3.59 -29.26 -7.08
N GLN A 106 3.48 -28.96 -8.37
CA GLN A 106 4.55 -28.30 -9.12
C GLN A 106 4.78 -26.87 -8.65
N LEU A 107 3.71 -26.11 -8.40
CA LEU A 107 3.79 -24.75 -7.85
C LEU A 107 4.29 -24.74 -6.40
N GLU A 108 3.87 -25.71 -5.59
CA GLU A 108 4.33 -25.88 -4.20
C GLU A 108 5.83 -26.22 -4.13
N ALA A 109 6.34 -27.05 -5.04
CA ALA A 109 7.73 -27.44 -5.11
C ALA A 109 8.64 -26.45 -5.84
N ALA A 110 8.09 -25.41 -6.47
CA ALA A 110 8.88 -24.42 -7.20
C ALA A 110 9.86 -23.69 -6.27
N PRO A 111 11.13 -23.49 -6.69
CA PRO A 111 12.15 -22.85 -5.87
C PRO A 111 11.97 -21.31 -5.83
N TRP A 112 10.75 -20.86 -5.54
CA TRP A 112 10.39 -19.46 -5.46
C TRP A 112 10.50 -18.91 -4.05
N PRO A 113 10.71 -17.60 -3.88
CA PRO A 113 10.48 -16.93 -2.61
C PRO A 113 9.07 -17.21 -2.09
N GLU A 114 8.96 -17.40 -0.78
CA GLU A 114 7.67 -17.75 -0.14
C GLU A 114 6.52 -16.79 -0.49
N PRO A 115 6.71 -15.45 -0.52
CA PRO A 115 5.64 -14.54 -0.89
C PRO A 115 5.12 -14.77 -2.33
N LEU A 116 5.99 -15.06 -3.29
CA LEU A 116 5.59 -15.35 -4.66
C LEU A 116 4.80 -16.66 -4.73
N ARG A 117 5.30 -17.72 -4.11
CA ARG A 117 4.64 -19.03 -4.07
C ARG A 117 3.23 -18.93 -3.49
N GLN A 118 3.08 -18.25 -2.35
CA GLN A 118 1.79 -18.06 -1.70
C GLN A 118 0.80 -17.31 -2.59
N ARG A 119 1.21 -16.23 -3.25
CA ARG A 119 0.33 -15.45 -4.12
C ARG A 119 -0.09 -16.23 -5.36
N VAL A 120 0.83 -16.90 -6.02
CA VAL A 120 0.53 -17.72 -7.21
C VAL A 120 -0.41 -18.86 -6.86
N LEU A 121 -0.13 -19.61 -5.79
CA LEU A 121 -1.01 -20.68 -5.32
C LEU A 121 -2.41 -20.16 -4.99
N ALA A 122 -2.53 -19.03 -4.30
CA ALA A 122 -3.82 -18.43 -3.98
C ALA A 122 -4.64 -18.08 -5.24
N VAL A 123 -4.02 -17.54 -6.28
CA VAL A 123 -4.70 -17.22 -7.54
C VAL A 123 -5.22 -18.48 -8.23
N PHE A 124 -4.39 -19.51 -8.36
CA PHE A 124 -4.82 -20.77 -8.97
C PHE A 124 -5.86 -21.51 -8.12
N GLU A 125 -5.80 -21.38 -6.81
CA GLU A 125 -6.81 -21.94 -5.91
C GLU A 125 -8.17 -21.23 -6.08
N CYS A 126 -8.18 -19.92 -6.27
CA CYS A 126 -9.38 -19.15 -6.61
C CYS A 126 -10.01 -19.68 -7.93
N LEU A 127 -9.18 -19.87 -8.96
CA LEU A 127 -9.62 -20.40 -10.24
C LEU A 127 -10.17 -21.83 -10.11
N ALA A 128 -9.45 -22.71 -9.41
CA ALA A 128 -9.87 -24.10 -9.20
C ALA A 128 -11.20 -24.18 -8.43
N GLN A 129 -11.41 -23.34 -7.44
CA GLN A 129 -12.66 -23.30 -6.67
C GLN A 129 -13.84 -22.77 -7.51
N ALA A 130 -13.61 -21.79 -8.39
CA ALA A 130 -14.65 -21.29 -9.27
C ALA A 130 -15.04 -22.33 -10.32
N GLU A 131 -14.06 -22.93 -10.99
CA GLU A 131 -14.29 -24.00 -11.98
C GLU A 131 -14.96 -25.24 -11.34
N ALA A 132 -14.55 -25.65 -10.15
CA ALA A 132 -15.17 -26.72 -9.38
C ALA A 132 -16.67 -26.49 -9.18
N THR A 133 -17.04 -25.24 -8.82
CA THR A 133 -18.45 -24.88 -8.66
C THR A 133 -19.20 -24.91 -9.98
N VAL A 134 -18.62 -24.35 -11.04
CA VAL A 134 -19.23 -24.32 -12.37
C VAL A 134 -19.45 -25.74 -12.93
N HIS A 135 -18.48 -26.64 -12.73
CA HIS A 135 -18.54 -28.02 -13.21
C HIS A 135 -19.21 -29.01 -12.25
N GLY A 136 -19.53 -28.58 -11.02
CA GLY A 136 -20.14 -29.45 -10.01
C GLY A 136 -19.25 -30.60 -9.56
N CYS A 137 -17.94 -30.42 -9.54
CA CYS A 137 -16.94 -31.40 -9.12
C CYS A 137 -16.06 -30.88 -7.98
N PRO A 138 -15.35 -31.77 -7.24
CA PRO A 138 -14.36 -31.35 -6.28
C PRO A 138 -13.20 -30.57 -6.94
N PRO A 139 -12.57 -29.60 -6.26
CA PRO A 139 -11.46 -28.81 -6.84
C PRO A 139 -10.30 -29.67 -7.36
N GLU A 140 -10.01 -30.79 -6.72
CA GLU A 140 -8.94 -31.72 -7.12
C GLU A 140 -9.21 -32.41 -8.47
N GLN A 141 -10.47 -32.45 -8.91
CA GLN A 141 -10.90 -33.02 -10.17
C GLN A 141 -11.05 -31.98 -11.28
N VAL A 142 -10.76 -30.72 -11.00
CA VAL A 142 -10.86 -29.65 -11.98
C VAL A 142 -9.83 -29.84 -13.09
N HIS A 143 -10.33 -29.80 -14.33
CA HIS A 143 -9.54 -29.71 -15.54
C HIS A 143 -9.52 -28.24 -15.99
N PHE A 144 -8.36 -27.65 -16.05
CA PHE A 144 -8.21 -26.33 -16.62
C PHE A 144 -8.16 -26.42 -18.17
N HIS A 145 -9.25 -26.09 -18.83
CA HIS A 145 -9.33 -26.11 -20.29
C HIS A 145 -8.68 -24.86 -20.90
N GLU A 146 -8.83 -23.70 -20.26
CA GLU A 146 -8.29 -22.41 -20.73
C GLU A 146 -7.27 -21.85 -19.74
N VAL A 147 -7.49 -22.03 -18.45
CA VAL A 147 -6.70 -21.42 -17.35
C VAL A 147 -5.42 -22.21 -17.02
N GLY A 148 -5.30 -23.46 -17.42
CA GLY A 148 -4.11 -24.31 -17.21
C GLY A 148 -3.07 -24.21 -18.33
N ALA A 149 -3.34 -23.45 -19.37
CA ALA A 149 -2.43 -23.21 -20.47
C ALA A 149 -1.21 -22.38 -20.03
N VAL A 150 -0.15 -22.43 -20.82
CA VAL A 150 1.11 -21.75 -20.50
C VAL A 150 0.94 -20.23 -20.39
N ASP A 151 0.05 -19.64 -21.19
CA ASP A 151 -0.29 -18.23 -21.14
C ASP A 151 -0.86 -17.79 -19.78
N ALA A 152 -1.78 -18.58 -19.22
CA ALA A 152 -2.32 -18.30 -17.88
C ALA A 152 -1.24 -18.42 -16.78
N LEU A 153 -0.30 -19.36 -16.92
CA LEU A 153 0.85 -19.45 -16.00
C LEU A 153 1.76 -18.23 -16.13
N VAL A 154 2.01 -17.77 -17.34
CA VAL A 154 2.80 -16.56 -17.61
C VAL A 154 2.11 -15.35 -16.97
N ASP A 155 0.81 -15.20 -17.17
CA ASP A 155 0.03 -14.10 -16.63
C ASP A 155 0.05 -14.09 -15.09
N VAL A 156 -0.30 -15.22 -14.47
CA VAL A 156 -0.42 -15.30 -13.00
C VAL A 156 0.94 -15.15 -12.33
N VAL A 157 1.96 -15.90 -12.78
CA VAL A 157 3.31 -15.82 -12.19
C VAL A 157 3.93 -14.46 -12.44
N GLY A 158 3.80 -13.96 -13.69
CA GLY A 158 4.35 -12.67 -14.08
C GLY A 158 3.74 -11.50 -13.32
N VAL A 159 2.41 -11.47 -13.18
CA VAL A 159 1.72 -10.42 -12.40
C VAL A 159 2.11 -10.49 -10.92
N CYS A 160 2.08 -11.69 -10.31
CA CYS A 160 2.47 -11.84 -8.92
C CYS A 160 3.93 -11.42 -8.67
N ALA A 161 4.86 -11.85 -9.52
CA ALA A 161 6.26 -11.47 -9.43
C ALA A 161 6.46 -9.96 -9.65
N GLY A 162 5.76 -9.37 -10.62
CA GLY A 162 5.84 -7.94 -10.92
C GLY A 162 5.30 -7.05 -9.81
N LEU A 163 4.17 -7.40 -9.21
CA LEU A 163 3.62 -6.65 -8.07
C LEU A 163 4.56 -6.72 -6.87
N LEU A 164 5.14 -7.89 -6.58
CA LEU A 164 6.14 -8.05 -5.52
C LEU A 164 7.44 -7.29 -5.84
N TYR A 165 7.89 -7.27 -7.10
CA TYR A 165 9.06 -6.51 -7.52
C TYR A 165 8.92 -5.01 -7.21
N PHE A 166 7.75 -4.44 -7.48
CA PHE A 166 7.45 -3.05 -7.14
C PHE A 166 7.12 -2.85 -5.65
N GLY A 167 7.19 -3.89 -4.83
CA GLY A 167 6.88 -3.84 -3.40
C GLY A 167 5.42 -3.52 -3.12
N ILE A 168 4.50 -3.87 -4.01
CA ILE A 168 3.06 -3.66 -3.84
C ILE A 168 2.51 -4.79 -2.96
N ASP A 169 1.97 -4.44 -1.80
CA ASP A 169 1.38 -5.39 -0.86
C ASP A 169 -0.07 -5.73 -1.21
N HIS A 170 -0.79 -4.74 -1.73
CA HIS A 170 -2.20 -4.88 -2.14
C HIS A 170 -2.59 -3.84 -3.19
N LEU A 171 -3.69 -4.12 -3.88
CA LEU A 171 -4.31 -3.22 -4.85
C LEU A 171 -5.59 -2.62 -4.29
N LEU A 172 -5.87 -1.39 -4.70
CA LEU A 172 -7.20 -0.81 -4.72
C LEU A 172 -7.64 -0.79 -6.18
N ALA A 173 -8.90 -1.04 -6.49
CA ALA A 173 -9.34 -1.12 -7.87
C ALA A 173 -10.71 -0.51 -8.11
N SER A 174 -10.95 0.02 -9.32
CA SER A 174 -12.30 0.30 -9.79
C SER A 174 -13.04 -1.01 -10.09
N PRO A 175 -14.38 -1.07 -9.93
CA PRO A 175 -15.15 -2.23 -10.35
C PRO A 175 -14.98 -2.51 -11.85
N PRO A 176 -14.59 -3.73 -12.27
CA PRO A 176 -14.42 -4.05 -13.69
C PRO A 176 -15.76 -4.35 -14.37
N PRO A 177 -15.99 -3.91 -15.61
CA PRO A 177 -17.08 -4.45 -16.44
C PRO A 177 -16.74 -5.87 -16.90
N ALA A 178 -17.68 -6.80 -16.77
CA ALA A 178 -17.45 -8.20 -17.07
C ALA A 178 -17.64 -8.58 -18.56
N GLY A 179 -18.37 -7.74 -19.29
CA GLY A 179 -18.77 -8.02 -20.67
C GLY A 179 -20.20 -8.60 -20.77
N HIS A 180 -20.69 -8.74 -22.00
CA HIS A 180 -22.01 -9.31 -22.30
C HIS A 180 -22.02 -9.98 -23.66
N GLY A 181 -23.10 -10.73 -23.94
CA GLY A 181 -23.25 -11.48 -25.21
C GLY A 181 -22.84 -12.92 -25.09
N ARG A 182 -22.00 -13.41 -25.99
CA ARG A 182 -21.56 -14.82 -26.03
C ARG A 182 -20.09 -14.91 -26.42
N VAL A 183 -19.44 -15.98 -25.96
CA VAL A 183 -18.06 -16.35 -26.32
C VAL A 183 -18.01 -17.83 -26.72
N THR A 184 -17.19 -18.16 -27.70
CA THR A 184 -16.92 -19.55 -28.07
C THR A 184 -15.69 -20.03 -27.31
N THR A 185 -15.85 -21.12 -26.57
CA THR A 185 -14.83 -21.73 -25.71
C THR A 185 -14.71 -23.22 -26.02
N ALA A 186 -13.82 -23.93 -25.35
CA ALA A 186 -13.73 -25.39 -25.39
C ALA A 186 -15.05 -26.09 -24.99
N HIS A 187 -15.88 -25.44 -24.17
CA HIS A 187 -17.22 -25.92 -23.78
C HIS A 187 -18.34 -25.52 -24.73
N GLY A 188 -18.00 -25.01 -25.91
CA GLY A 188 -18.96 -24.48 -26.88
C GLY A 188 -19.25 -22.97 -26.63
N THR A 189 -20.43 -22.52 -27.04
CA THR A 189 -20.82 -21.12 -26.93
C THR A 189 -21.44 -20.84 -25.57
N LEU A 190 -20.72 -20.10 -24.74
CA LEU A 190 -21.15 -19.68 -23.40
C LEU A 190 -21.74 -18.28 -23.41
N PRO A 191 -22.69 -18.00 -22.51
CA PRO A 191 -23.14 -16.62 -22.25
C PRO A 191 -22.06 -15.82 -21.51
N LEU A 192 -22.02 -14.53 -21.72
CA LEU A 192 -21.19 -13.59 -20.97
C LEU A 192 -22.04 -12.73 -20.00
N PRO A 193 -21.53 -12.44 -18.79
CA PRO A 193 -20.21 -12.86 -18.26
C PRO A 193 -20.07 -14.38 -18.19
N ALA A 194 -18.86 -14.90 -18.41
CA ALA A 194 -18.60 -16.33 -18.32
C ALA A 194 -18.96 -16.89 -16.92
N PRO A 195 -19.43 -18.15 -16.81
CA PRO A 195 -19.84 -18.71 -15.51
C PRO A 195 -18.76 -18.59 -14.43
N ALA A 196 -17.50 -18.86 -14.76
CA ALA A 196 -16.38 -18.72 -13.82
C ALA A 196 -16.16 -17.28 -13.37
N VAL A 197 -16.35 -16.29 -14.24
CA VAL A 197 -16.28 -14.85 -13.90
C VAL A 197 -17.34 -14.49 -12.86
N LEU A 198 -18.59 -14.94 -13.06
CA LEU A 198 -19.68 -14.68 -12.11
C LEU A 198 -19.44 -15.39 -10.77
N GLU A 199 -18.93 -16.63 -10.80
CA GLU A 199 -18.63 -17.37 -9.56
C GLU A 199 -17.49 -16.72 -8.77
N LEU A 200 -16.42 -16.28 -9.44
CA LEU A 200 -15.35 -15.50 -8.82
C LEU A 200 -15.90 -14.22 -8.17
N ALA A 201 -16.66 -13.43 -8.92
CA ALA A 201 -17.24 -12.19 -8.39
C ALA A 201 -18.14 -12.44 -7.18
N ARG A 202 -19.01 -13.48 -7.25
CA ARG A 202 -19.91 -13.86 -6.15
C ARG A 202 -19.13 -14.31 -4.90
N ARG A 203 -18.15 -15.17 -5.07
CA ARG A 203 -17.44 -15.81 -3.96
C ARG A 203 -16.55 -14.83 -3.19
N TRP A 204 -15.89 -13.94 -3.90
CA TRP A 204 -15.02 -12.91 -3.30
C TRP A 204 -15.70 -11.54 -3.18
N GLN A 205 -17.03 -11.48 -3.36
CA GLN A 205 -17.85 -10.27 -3.19
C GLN A 205 -17.33 -9.08 -4.00
N MET A 206 -16.86 -9.35 -5.23
CA MET A 206 -16.33 -8.33 -6.12
C MET A 206 -17.47 -7.60 -6.83
N PRO A 207 -17.57 -6.27 -6.73
CA PRO A 207 -18.53 -5.51 -7.50
C PRO A 207 -18.16 -5.54 -8.98
N LEU A 208 -19.13 -5.76 -9.85
CA LEU A 208 -18.98 -5.65 -11.30
C LEU A 208 -19.64 -4.34 -11.78
N ALA A 209 -18.92 -3.59 -12.62
CA ALA A 209 -19.49 -2.43 -13.29
C ALA A 209 -20.45 -2.86 -14.41
N SER A 210 -21.39 -1.97 -14.77
CA SER A 210 -22.26 -2.19 -15.91
C SER A 210 -21.47 -2.35 -17.21
N SER A 211 -21.82 -3.35 -18.00
CA SER A 211 -21.29 -3.52 -19.36
C SER A 211 -22.20 -2.88 -20.44
N GLU A 212 -23.19 -2.08 -20.04
CA GLU A 212 -24.06 -1.36 -20.95
C GLU A 212 -23.27 -0.38 -21.82
N GLY A 213 -23.57 -0.36 -23.11
CA GLY A 213 -22.88 0.49 -24.09
C GLY A 213 -21.50 0.01 -24.52
N PHE A 214 -21.09 -1.20 -24.11
CA PHE A 214 -19.92 -1.85 -24.69
C PHE A 214 -20.31 -2.74 -25.87
N PRO A 215 -19.40 -2.97 -26.84
CA PRO A 215 -19.59 -4.01 -27.84
C PRO A 215 -19.65 -5.40 -27.19
N ALA A 216 -20.53 -6.28 -27.74
CA ALA A 216 -20.68 -7.64 -27.23
C ALA A 216 -19.34 -8.38 -27.19
N GLY A 217 -19.08 -9.09 -26.11
CA GLY A 217 -17.90 -9.90 -25.88
C GLY A 217 -17.36 -9.80 -24.46
N GLU A 218 -16.37 -10.61 -24.14
CA GLU A 218 -15.70 -10.64 -22.85
C GLU A 218 -14.86 -9.38 -22.65
N LEU A 219 -14.96 -8.79 -21.46
CA LEU A 219 -14.16 -7.64 -21.01
C LEU A 219 -13.27 -8.02 -19.83
N SER A 220 -13.74 -8.90 -18.96
CA SER A 220 -12.94 -9.41 -17.85
C SER A 220 -12.88 -10.93 -17.91
N THR A 221 -11.65 -11.46 -17.83
CA THR A 221 -11.39 -12.90 -17.90
C THR A 221 -11.38 -13.55 -16.51
N PRO A 222 -11.58 -14.89 -16.40
CA PRO A 222 -11.43 -15.59 -15.14
C PRO A 222 -10.05 -15.35 -14.48
N THR A 223 -8.96 -15.41 -15.24
CA THR A 223 -7.60 -15.14 -14.75
C THR A 223 -7.48 -13.73 -14.19
N GLY A 224 -8.02 -12.74 -14.89
CA GLY A 224 -8.03 -11.35 -14.42
C GLY A 224 -8.75 -11.20 -13.08
N LEU A 225 -9.97 -11.79 -12.95
CA LEU A 225 -10.72 -11.72 -11.69
C LEU A 225 -10.05 -12.50 -10.56
N ALA A 226 -9.41 -13.62 -10.83
CA ALA A 226 -8.68 -14.36 -9.80
C ALA A 226 -7.47 -13.58 -9.26
N LEU A 227 -6.78 -12.86 -10.13
CA LEU A 227 -5.74 -11.91 -9.71
C LEU A 227 -6.33 -10.80 -8.82
N LEU A 228 -7.49 -10.22 -9.20
CA LEU A 228 -8.16 -9.23 -8.35
C LEU A 228 -8.57 -9.83 -7.00
N ALA A 229 -9.06 -11.08 -6.96
CA ALA A 229 -9.48 -11.75 -5.73
C ALA A 229 -8.36 -11.85 -4.68
N VAL A 230 -7.10 -11.99 -5.13
CA VAL A 230 -5.93 -12.18 -4.26
C VAL A 230 -5.26 -10.86 -3.92
N TRP A 231 -5.30 -9.89 -4.82
CA TRP A 231 -4.51 -8.67 -4.66
C TRP A 231 -5.34 -7.45 -4.30
N VAL A 232 -6.64 -7.39 -4.65
CA VAL A 232 -7.47 -6.22 -4.36
C VAL A 232 -8.06 -6.32 -2.96
N ARG A 233 -7.75 -5.34 -2.15
CA ARG A 233 -8.28 -5.22 -0.79
C ARG A 233 -9.60 -4.46 -0.77
N GLN A 234 -9.76 -3.49 -1.67
CA GLN A 234 -10.96 -2.65 -1.74
C GLN A 234 -11.27 -2.24 -3.17
N PHE A 235 -12.56 -2.26 -3.52
CA PHE A 235 -13.08 -1.72 -4.77
C PHE A 235 -13.72 -0.35 -4.54
N GLY A 236 -13.49 0.59 -5.45
CA GLY A 236 -14.05 1.95 -5.39
C GLY A 236 -13.22 2.95 -6.17
N ALA A 237 -13.46 4.23 -5.92
CA ALA A 237 -12.66 5.31 -6.48
C ALA A 237 -11.26 5.33 -5.85
N ALA A 238 -10.28 5.80 -6.63
CA ALA A 238 -8.94 6.03 -6.08
C ALA A 238 -8.99 7.06 -4.94
N PRO A 239 -8.30 6.80 -3.82
CA PRO A 239 -8.14 7.81 -2.78
C PRO A 239 -7.37 9.01 -3.34
N ALA A 240 -7.46 10.16 -2.68
CA ALA A 240 -6.70 11.35 -3.06
C ALA A 240 -5.19 11.08 -2.89
N HIS A 241 -4.42 11.22 -3.96
CA HIS A 241 -2.96 11.01 -3.97
C HIS A 241 -2.32 11.68 -5.19
N THR A 242 -1.01 11.80 -5.17
CA THR A 242 -0.21 12.18 -6.34
C THR A 242 0.34 10.90 -6.97
N PRO A 243 0.05 10.59 -8.25
CA PRO A 243 0.66 9.45 -8.93
C PRO A 243 2.18 9.67 -9.11
N ALA A 244 2.98 8.68 -8.76
CA ALA A 244 4.42 8.68 -9.02
C ALA A 244 4.75 8.08 -10.39
N ALA A 245 4.06 7.02 -10.77
CA ALA A 245 4.22 6.32 -12.02
C ALA A 245 2.89 5.75 -12.49
N VAL A 246 2.70 5.64 -13.80
CA VAL A 246 1.48 5.09 -14.43
C VAL A 246 1.88 4.12 -15.52
N GLY A 247 1.43 2.87 -15.41
CA GLY A 247 1.55 1.84 -16.45
C GLY A 247 0.22 1.59 -17.14
N ILE A 248 0.23 1.44 -18.46
CA ILE A 248 -0.94 1.23 -19.30
C ILE A 248 -0.81 -0.09 -20.05
N GLY A 249 -1.67 -1.04 -19.72
CA GLY A 249 -1.78 -2.32 -20.43
C GLY A 249 -2.95 -2.32 -21.40
N LEU A 250 -2.67 -2.65 -22.66
CA LEU A 250 -3.65 -2.67 -23.74
C LEU A 250 -4.19 -4.09 -23.96
N GLY A 251 -5.52 -4.20 -24.09
CA GLY A 251 -6.16 -5.46 -24.47
C GLY A 251 -6.00 -5.78 -25.96
N GLN A 252 -6.18 -7.08 -26.29
CA GLN A 252 -6.06 -7.59 -27.67
C GLN A 252 -7.24 -7.20 -28.56
N ARG A 253 -8.44 -7.06 -27.95
CA ARG A 253 -9.65 -6.75 -28.71
C ARG A 253 -9.71 -5.27 -29.13
N GLN A 254 -10.17 -5.02 -30.34
CA GLN A 254 -10.60 -3.68 -30.75
C GLN A 254 -12.01 -3.40 -30.22
N LEU A 255 -12.14 -2.29 -29.51
CA LEU A 255 -13.41 -1.75 -29.05
C LEU A 255 -13.69 -0.40 -29.73
N ASP A 256 -14.88 0.13 -29.56
CA ASP A 256 -15.28 1.48 -29.99
C ASP A 256 -14.65 2.61 -29.15
N ARG A 257 -13.88 2.22 -28.14
CA ARG A 257 -13.15 3.04 -27.18
C ARG A 257 -11.78 2.43 -26.90
N PRO A 258 -10.86 3.18 -26.19
CA PRO A 258 -9.58 2.59 -25.80
C PRO A 258 -9.77 1.33 -24.96
N ASN A 259 -9.25 0.19 -25.41
CA ASN A 259 -9.23 -1.04 -24.65
C ASN A 259 -7.94 -1.11 -23.83
N LEU A 260 -8.02 -0.71 -22.56
CA LEU A 260 -6.88 -0.61 -21.68
C LEU A 260 -7.27 -0.73 -20.20
N LEU A 261 -6.31 -1.08 -19.38
CA LEU A 261 -6.32 -0.81 -17.96
C LEU A 261 -5.12 0.10 -17.59
N ARG A 262 -5.22 0.74 -16.44
CA ARG A 262 -4.15 1.59 -15.91
C ARG A 262 -3.78 1.14 -14.51
N LEU A 263 -2.50 0.96 -14.26
CA LEU A 263 -1.96 0.69 -12.94
C LEU A 263 -1.09 1.87 -12.55
N TRP A 264 -1.38 2.50 -11.43
CA TRP A 264 -0.52 3.57 -10.93
C TRP A 264 -0.21 3.42 -9.45
N GLN A 265 1.00 3.83 -9.12
CA GLN A 265 1.48 3.88 -7.77
C GLN A 265 1.33 5.30 -7.22
N PRO A 266 0.91 5.47 -5.98
CA PRO A 266 1.03 6.76 -5.32
C PRO A 266 2.52 7.11 -5.18
N MET A 267 2.83 8.38 -5.18
CA MET A 267 4.14 8.82 -4.74
C MET A 267 4.34 8.27 -3.32
N ALA A 268 5.39 7.48 -3.14
CA ALA A 268 5.71 6.94 -1.83
C ALA A 268 5.76 8.10 -0.82
N PRO A 269 5.14 7.97 0.34
CA PRO A 269 5.53 8.82 1.45
C PRO A 269 7.04 8.60 1.61
N GLY A 270 7.82 9.66 1.57
CA GLY A 270 9.27 9.68 1.39
C GLY A 270 10.05 8.49 1.96
N PRO A 271 11.32 8.31 1.63
CA PRO A 271 12.05 7.07 1.79
C PRO A 271 11.93 6.51 3.21
N GLU A 272 11.64 5.20 3.30
CA GLU A 272 11.77 4.49 4.55
C GLU A 272 13.21 4.60 5.08
N PRO A 273 13.43 4.71 6.39
CA PRO A 273 14.77 4.70 6.96
C PRO A 273 15.49 3.40 6.57
N GLY A 274 16.48 3.50 5.66
CA GLY A 274 17.31 2.37 5.20
C GLY A 274 17.19 1.98 3.73
N SER A 275 16.25 2.51 2.95
CA SER A 275 16.30 2.40 1.49
C SER A 275 17.26 3.47 0.94
N ASP A 276 18.07 3.06 -0.04
CA ASP A 276 18.97 3.97 -0.76
C ASP A 276 18.12 5.13 -1.33
N PRO A 277 18.30 6.38 -0.88
CA PRO A 277 17.48 7.49 -1.35
C PRO A 277 17.78 7.64 -2.85
N GLY A 278 16.74 7.51 -3.69
CA GLY A 278 16.81 8.02 -5.06
C GLY A 278 17.36 9.46 -5.07
N PRO A 279 17.79 10.02 -6.20
CA PRO A 279 18.52 11.28 -6.21
C PRO A 279 17.81 12.30 -5.32
N ASP A 280 18.44 12.58 -4.21
CA ASP A 280 18.06 13.55 -3.20
C ASP A 280 17.64 14.85 -3.93
N PRO A 281 16.50 15.48 -3.62
CA PRO A 281 16.17 16.80 -4.14
C PRO A 281 17.22 17.85 -3.80
N GLY A 282 18.41 17.43 -3.44
CA GLY A 282 19.56 18.26 -3.06
C GLY A 282 19.28 18.96 -1.72
N PRO A 283 20.27 19.11 -0.87
CA PRO A 283 20.08 19.83 0.36
C PRO A 283 19.53 21.22 0.03
N ASP A 284 18.45 21.61 0.72
CA ASP A 284 18.05 23.01 0.82
C ASP A 284 19.33 23.85 0.98
N PRO A 285 19.47 25.03 0.36
CA PRO A 285 20.63 25.91 0.52
C PRO A 285 21.06 26.12 1.98
N GLY A 286 20.21 25.78 2.95
CA GLY A 286 20.47 25.75 4.39
C GLY A 286 20.93 24.41 4.97
N GLY A 287 21.05 23.33 4.17
CA GLY A 287 21.47 22.00 4.64
C GLY A 287 20.39 21.24 5.44
N ALA A 288 19.12 21.65 5.38
CA ALA A 288 18.01 20.93 6.01
C ALA A 288 17.63 19.67 5.22
N SER A 289 17.27 18.61 5.91
CA SER A 289 16.68 17.39 5.34
C SER A 289 15.17 17.35 5.57
N LEU A 290 14.44 16.77 4.63
CA LEU A 290 13.01 16.53 4.74
C LEU A 290 12.79 15.16 5.41
N GLU A 291 12.05 15.12 6.49
CA GLU A 291 11.67 13.91 7.20
C GLU A 291 10.16 13.73 7.22
N TRP A 292 9.72 12.49 7.16
CA TRP A 292 8.33 12.12 7.39
C TRP A 292 8.11 11.73 8.85
N LEU A 293 6.95 12.10 9.40
CA LEU A 293 6.51 11.65 10.71
C LEU A 293 5.00 11.40 10.71
N VAL A 294 4.57 10.55 11.61
CA VAL A 294 3.17 10.32 11.92
C VAL A 294 2.79 11.16 13.13
N VAL A 295 1.76 11.98 12.97
CA VAL A 295 1.17 12.74 14.08
C VAL A 295 0.01 11.94 14.64
N GLN A 296 0.15 11.40 15.83
CA GLN A 296 -0.88 10.70 16.56
C GLN A 296 -1.57 11.64 17.52
N GLN A 297 -2.90 11.76 17.47
CA GLN A 297 -3.66 12.71 18.30
C GLN A 297 -4.90 12.07 18.92
N CYS A 298 -5.11 12.39 20.18
CA CYS A 298 -6.27 11.95 20.93
C CYS A 298 -6.82 13.11 21.79
N GLN A 299 -8.14 13.20 21.93
CA GLN A 299 -8.82 14.17 22.79
C GLN A 299 -9.40 13.45 23.99
N ILE A 300 -9.02 13.87 25.19
CA ILE A 300 -9.31 13.16 26.45
C ILE A 300 -9.96 14.16 27.42
N ASP A 301 -11.13 13.82 27.98
CA ASP A 301 -11.87 14.61 28.98
C ASP A 301 -12.25 13.81 30.24
N ASP A 302 -11.74 12.57 30.34
CA ASP A 302 -12.11 11.61 31.38
C ASP A 302 -10.92 10.90 32.06
N MET A 303 -9.71 11.44 31.89
CA MET A 303 -8.51 10.97 32.60
C MET A 303 -8.02 12.05 33.58
N ASP A 304 -7.52 11.62 34.73
CA ASP A 304 -6.87 12.50 35.69
C ASP A 304 -5.44 12.88 35.24
N GLY A 305 -4.86 13.90 35.92
CA GLY A 305 -3.55 14.43 35.58
C GLY A 305 -2.39 13.42 35.76
N GLU A 306 -2.52 12.48 36.71
CA GLU A 306 -1.50 11.45 36.97
C GLU A 306 -1.49 10.43 35.84
N ALA A 307 -2.67 9.95 35.43
CA ALA A 307 -2.82 9.03 34.32
C ALA A 307 -2.36 9.64 32.98
N LEU A 308 -2.67 10.92 32.74
CA LEU A 308 -2.19 11.66 31.57
C LEU A 308 -0.67 11.83 31.57
N GLY A 309 -0.07 12.13 32.74
CA GLY A 309 1.38 12.20 32.89
C GLY A 309 2.04 10.85 32.59
N PHE A 310 1.50 9.78 33.14
CA PHE A 310 1.97 8.42 32.90
C PHE A 310 1.89 8.04 31.41
N LEU A 311 0.77 8.31 30.74
CA LEU A 311 0.60 8.05 29.30
C LEU A 311 1.68 8.78 28.47
N GLN A 312 1.93 10.07 28.79
CA GLN A 312 2.97 10.84 28.10
C GLN A 312 4.36 10.23 28.28
N GLU A 313 4.68 9.77 29.49
CA GLU A 313 5.95 9.08 29.78
C GLU A 313 6.07 7.76 29.01
N GLN A 314 4.99 6.96 28.96
CA GLN A 314 4.98 5.70 28.19
C GLN A 314 5.17 5.95 26.69
N LEU A 315 4.54 6.96 26.12
CA LEU A 315 4.71 7.31 24.73
C LEU A 315 6.15 7.77 24.42
N ARG A 316 6.77 8.57 25.29
CA ARG A 316 8.19 8.97 25.16
C ARG A 316 9.12 7.76 25.29
N ALA A 317 8.89 6.92 26.28
CA ALA A 317 9.67 5.69 26.48
C ALA A 317 9.51 4.70 25.33
N GLY A 318 8.36 4.68 24.69
CA GLY A 318 8.06 3.88 23.51
C GLY A 318 8.67 4.39 22.20
N GLY A 319 9.38 5.53 22.23
CA GLY A 319 10.10 6.05 21.06
C GLY A 319 9.40 7.22 20.34
N ALA A 320 8.38 7.84 20.95
CA ALA A 320 7.84 9.07 20.39
C ALA A 320 8.93 10.16 20.34
N LEU A 321 9.07 10.81 19.18
CA LEU A 321 10.02 11.90 18.96
C LEU A 321 9.69 13.13 19.83
N GLU A 322 8.40 13.35 20.05
CA GLU A 322 7.87 14.40 20.92
C GLU A 322 6.46 14.03 21.38
N VAL A 323 6.11 14.41 22.62
CA VAL A 323 4.77 14.27 23.18
C VAL A 323 4.42 15.56 23.91
N TYR A 324 3.29 16.16 23.53
CA TYR A 324 2.80 17.39 24.15
C TYR A 324 1.28 17.40 24.27
N ALA A 325 0.75 18.21 25.19
CA ALA A 325 -0.66 18.35 25.45
C ALA A 325 -1.12 19.77 25.24
N GLN A 326 -2.30 19.96 24.67
CA GLN A 326 -2.95 21.25 24.47
C GLN A 326 -4.32 21.25 25.16
N PRO A 327 -4.64 22.26 25.98
CA PRO A 327 -5.97 22.37 26.57
C PRO A 327 -7.00 22.71 25.51
N LEU A 328 -8.17 22.10 25.63
CA LEU A 328 -9.31 22.36 24.75
C LEU A 328 -10.63 22.25 25.50
N GLN A 329 -11.69 22.78 24.90
CA GLN A 329 -13.03 22.62 25.40
C GLN A 329 -13.79 21.61 24.54
N MET A 330 -14.28 20.54 25.14
CA MET A 330 -15.02 19.48 24.50
C MET A 330 -16.54 19.72 24.56
N LYS A 331 -17.30 18.83 23.93
CA LYS A 331 -18.77 18.89 23.91
C LYS A 331 -19.32 19.00 25.33
N LYS A 332 -20.47 19.67 25.48
CA LYS A 332 -21.12 19.95 26.78
C LYS A 332 -20.29 20.82 27.73
N GLY A 333 -19.33 21.60 27.20
CA GLY A 333 -18.52 22.53 27.99
C GLY A 333 -17.47 21.87 28.89
N ARG A 334 -17.12 20.60 28.67
CA ARG A 334 -16.12 19.91 29.48
C ARG A 334 -14.71 20.37 29.10
N PRO A 335 -13.85 20.67 30.08
CA PRO A 335 -12.44 20.83 29.82
C PRO A 335 -11.83 19.50 29.42
N GLY A 336 -10.90 19.52 28.49
CA GLY A 336 -10.15 18.34 28.05
C GLY A 336 -8.76 18.69 27.58
N LEU A 337 -7.98 17.70 27.21
CA LEU A 337 -6.66 17.84 26.62
C LEU A 337 -6.63 17.15 25.26
N GLN A 338 -6.05 17.79 24.26
CA GLN A 338 -5.56 17.12 23.07
C GLN A 338 -4.11 16.71 23.34
N LEU A 339 -3.87 15.44 23.43
CA LEU A 339 -2.53 14.88 23.50
C LEU A 339 -2.07 14.53 22.09
N THR A 340 -0.85 14.97 21.75
CA THR A 340 -0.21 14.74 20.44
C THR A 340 1.13 14.07 20.64
N ALA A 341 1.39 13.00 19.89
CA ALA A 341 2.70 12.37 19.78
C ALA A 341 3.20 12.47 18.33
N LEU A 342 4.43 12.92 18.17
CA LEU A 342 5.17 12.89 16.90
C LEU A 342 5.99 11.61 16.86
N VAL A 343 5.81 10.80 15.82
CA VAL A 343 6.29 9.43 15.78
C VAL A 343 6.98 9.15 14.45
N ALA A 344 8.08 8.42 14.46
CA ALA A 344 8.65 7.90 13.23
C ALA A 344 7.67 6.88 12.58
N PRO A 345 7.50 6.88 11.25
CA PRO A 345 6.50 6.03 10.58
C PRO A 345 6.59 4.54 10.94
N ASP A 346 7.80 4.02 11.12
CA ASP A 346 8.08 2.64 11.50
C ASP A 346 7.68 2.29 12.96
N GLN A 347 7.53 3.31 13.82
CA GLN A 347 7.14 3.15 15.24
C GLN A 347 5.66 3.41 15.49
N ALA A 348 4.91 3.87 14.48
CA ALA A 348 3.53 4.33 14.63
C ALA A 348 2.60 3.24 15.20
N GLU A 349 2.74 2.00 14.73
CA GLU A 349 1.92 0.89 15.20
C GLU A 349 2.23 0.51 16.65
N ALA A 350 3.49 0.45 17.02
CA ALA A 350 3.91 0.14 18.39
C ALA A 350 3.39 1.19 19.38
N LEU A 351 3.48 2.47 19.01
CA LEU A 351 2.95 3.54 19.86
C LEU A 351 1.42 3.54 19.90
N ARG A 352 0.72 3.18 18.84
CA ARG A 352 -0.75 3.02 18.84
C ARG A 352 -1.21 2.03 19.90
N GLN A 353 -0.46 0.94 20.12
CA GLN A 353 -0.77 -0.02 21.19
C GLN A 353 -0.62 0.60 22.60
N LEU A 354 0.33 1.53 22.80
CA LEU A 354 0.47 2.25 24.07
C LEU A 354 -0.72 3.19 24.32
N TRP A 355 -1.22 3.86 23.28
CA TRP A 355 -2.44 4.66 23.38
C TRP A 355 -3.63 3.81 23.86
N TRP A 356 -3.88 2.65 23.23
CA TRP A 356 -4.98 1.76 23.61
C TRP A 356 -4.82 1.20 25.03
N ARG A 357 -3.60 0.96 25.44
CA ARG A 357 -3.30 0.37 26.74
C ARG A 357 -3.43 1.36 27.90
N HIS A 358 -3.08 2.61 27.67
CA HIS A 358 -2.85 3.58 28.74
C HIS A 358 -3.76 4.82 28.66
N SER A 359 -4.74 4.85 27.74
CA SER A 359 -5.74 5.91 27.67
C SER A 359 -7.17 5.35 27.75
N SER A 360 -8.11 6.23 28.12
CA SER A 360 -9.55 5.96 28.05
C SER A 360 -10.13 6.14 26.65
N SER A 361 -9.33 6.59 25.69
CA SER A 361 -9.81 6.94 24.36
C SER A 361 -10.20 5.72 23.54
N LEU A 362 -11.34 5.83 22.84
CA LEU A 362 -11.84 4.85 21.88
C LEU A 362 -11.43 5.16 20.43
N GLY A 363 -10.71 6.28 20.21
CA GLY A 363 -10.30 6.72 18.88
C GLY A 363 -9.00 7.49 18.89
N LEU A 364 -8.14 7.21 17.92
CA LEU A 364 -6.88 7.89 17.68
C LEU A 364 -6.90 8.42 16.24
N ARG A 365 -6.49 9.67 16.05
CA ARG A 365 -6.28 10.22 14.71
C ARG A 365 -4.81 10.12 14.38
N GLU A 366 -4.53 9.74 13.14
CA GLU A 366 -3.18 9.70 12.60
C GLU A 366 -3.12 10.47 11.30
N ASN A 367 -2.11 11.33 11.18
CA ASN A 367 -1.79 12.04 9.94
C ASN A 367 -0.31 11.87 9.64
N LEU A 368 0.01 11.67 8.37
CA LEU A 368 1.39 11.67 7.90
C LEU A 368 1.76 13.10 7.52
N GLU A 369 2.82 13.63 8.14
CA GLU A 369 3.29 14.99 7.92
C GLU A 369 4.78 15.03 7.56
N GLN A 370 5.17 16.05 6.81
CA GLN A 370 6.56 16.32 6.49
C GLN A 370 7.12 17.43 7.39
N ARG A 371 8.36 17.26 7.84
CA ARG A 371 9.10 18.34 8.53
C ARG A 371 10.49 18.51 7.94
N TRP A 372 10.94 19.75 7.89
CA TRP A 372 12.32 20.06 7.58
C TRP A 372 13.16 20.05 8.86
N VAL A 373 14.28 19.34 8.85
CA VAL A 373 15.15 19.18 10.01
C VAL A 373 16.56 19.60 9.65
N LEU A 374 17.14 20.48 10.43
CA LEU A 374 18.56 20.82 10.31
C LEU A 374 19.43 19.67 10.82
N PRO A 375 20.57 19.39 10.17
CA PRO A 375 21.49 18.36 10.63
C PRO A 375 21.97 18.68 12.05
N ARG A 376 21.99 17.64 12.90
CA ARG A 376 22.41 17.75 14.29
C ARG A 376 23.49 16.73 14.58
N SER A 377 24.51 17.16 15.31
CA SER A 377 25.56 16.26 15.83
C SER A 377 25.72 16.45 17.32
N ALA A 378 25.94 15.35 18.03
CA ALA A 378 26.35 15.41 19.42
C ALA A 378 27.79 15.94 19.49
N THR A 379 28.04 16.83 20.43
CA THR A 379 29.37 17.40 20.72
C THR A 379 29.55 17.59 22.21
N SER A 380 30.75 17.95 22.65
CA SER A 380 31.03 18.30 24.03
C SER A 380 31.66 19.65 24.07
N LEU A 381 31.19 20.49 25.00
CA LEU A 381 31.77 21.78 25.31
C LEU A 381 32.70 21.65 26.51
N ALA A 382 33.91 22.16 26.38
CA ALA A 382 34.80 22.29 27.51
C ALA A 382 34.35 23.46 28.38
N SER A 383 34.18 23.23 29.67
CA SER A 383 33.80 24.28 30.63
C SER A 383 34.68 24.25 31.88
N PRO A 384 34.70 25.35 32.67
CA PRO A 384 35.40 25.39 33.96
C PRO A 384 34.89 24.33 34.95
N TRP A 385 33.71 23.78 34.74
CA TRP A 385 33.04 22.80 35.60
C TRP A 385 33.09 21.37 35.00
N GLY A 386 33.93 21.15 33.98
CA GLY A 386 34.03 19.89 33.28
C GLY A 386 33.37 19.86 31.92
N PRO A 387 33.44 18.73 31.19
CA PRO A 387 32.82 18.58 29.88
C PRO A 387 31.28 18.56 29.97
N VAL A 388 30.63 19.28 29.06
CA VAL A 388 29.17 19.40 28.97
C VAL A 388 28.69 18.86 27.62
N ALA A 389 27.79 17.90 27.63
CA ALA A 389 27.17 17.42 26.42
C ALA A 389 26.38 18.53 25.74
N ALA A 390 26.52 18.65 24.44
CA ALA A 390 25.86 19.69 23.66
C ALA A 390 25.42 19.12 22.29
N LYS A 391 24.43 19.75 21.71
CA LYS A 391 23.98 19.49 20.32
C LYS A 391 24.42 20.65 19.43
N ARG A 392 25.15 20.34 18.36
CA ARG A 392 25.48 21.30 17.31
C ARG A 392 24.52 21.12 16.17
N SER A 393 23.84 22.17 15.73
CA SER A 393 22.99 22.17 14.53
C SER A 393 23.63 23.02 13.44
N GLY A 394 23.59 22.52 12.18
CA GLY A 394 23.89 23.32 10.98
C GLY A 394 22.75 24.29 10.67
N GLY A 395 22.96 25.20 9.72
CA GLY A 395 21.92 26.06 9.18
C GLY A 395 22.43 27.33 8.52
N PRO A 396 21.57 28.04 7.76
CA PRO A 396 21.92 29.31 7.15
C PRO A 396 22.29 30.33 8.23
N GLY A 397 23.50 30.91 8.17
CA GLY A 397 23.98 31.90 9.16
C GLY A 397 24.85 31.32 10.26
N GLY A 398 25.35 30.11 10.14
CA GLY A 398 26.32 29.48 11.06
C GLY A 398 25.69 28.44 11.98
N GLY A 399 26.53 27.52 12.46
CA GLY A 399 26.10 26.48 13.40
C GLY A 399 25.70 27.04 14.76
N ARG A 400 24.69 26.42 15.38
CA ARG A 400 24.31 26.73 16.77
C ARG A 400 24.69 25.56 17.65
N CYS A 401 25.37 25.86 18.77
CA CYS A 401 25.68 24.86 19.77
C CYS A 401 24.85 25.11 21.04
N LYS A 402 24.07 24.10 21.44
CA LYS A 402 23.18 24.17 22.61
C LYS A 402 23.59 23.12 23.64
N PRO A 403 23.95 23.48 24.84
CA PRO A 403 24.20 22.55 25.94
C PRO A 403 22.95 21.71 26.27
N GLU A 404 23.13 20.44 26.65
CA GLU A 404 22.04 19.58 27.11
C GLU A 404 21.52 19.99 28.47
N ALA A 405 20.20 19.99 28.62
CA ALA A 405 19.52 20.43 29.81
C ALA A 405 19.85 19.60 31.06
N GLU A 406 20.05 18.29 30.86
CA GLU A 406 20.38 17.36 31.93
C GLU A 406 21.77 17.64 32.52
N ASP A 407 22.76 17.91 31.67
CA ASP A 407 24.11 18.30 32.13
C ASP A 407 24.10 19.65 32.80
N LEU A 408 23.31 20.61 32.30
CA LEU A 408 23.11 21.89 32.97
C LEU A 408 22.51 21.72 34.38
N ALA A 409 21.49 20.85 34.52
CA ALA A 409 20.86 20.59 35.81
C ALA A 409 21.84 19.93 36.78
N ARG A 410 22.59 18.94 36.31
CA ARG A 410 23.60 18.25 37.11
C ARG A 410 24.69 19.25 37.64
N LEU A 411 25.27 20.03 36.73
CA LEU A 411 26.30 20.98 37.09
C LEU A 411 25.80 22.09 37.99
N ALA A 412 24.58 22.59 37.78
CA ALA A 412 23.98 23.60 38.65
C ALA A 412 23.87 23.08 40.09
N LEU A 413 23.47 21.84 40.28
CA LEU A 413 23.37 21.21 41.60
C LEU A 413 24.75 20.91 42.21
N GLU A 414 25.69 20.36 41.43
CA GLU A 414 27.03 19.99 41.89
C GLU A 414 27.86 21.21 42.35
N HIS A 415 27.68 22.35 41.66
CA HIS A 415 28.49 23.55 41.91
C HIS A 415 27.72 24.68 42.60
N GLY A 416 26.45 24.49 42.94
CA GLY A 416 25.61 25.50 43.61
C GLY A 416 25.39 26.76 42.76
N LEU A 417 25.34 26.62 41.43
CA LEU A 417 25.21 27.70 40.47
C LEU A 417 23.74 27.90 40.04
N GLY A 418 23.42 29.15 39.70
CA GLY A 418 22.13 29.44 39.10
C GLY A 418 22.03 28.86 37.66
N TRP A 419 20.90 28.22 37.33
CA TRP A 419 20.66 27.70 35.98
C TRP A 419 20.91 28.70 34.86
N ALA A 420 20.40 29.93 35.02
CA ALA A 420 20.52 30.97 34.00
C ALA A 420 21.98 31.45 33.85
N GLU A 421 22.72 31.54 34.95
CA GLU A 421 24.13 31.91 34.98
C GLU A 421 25.00 30.87 34.28
N LEU A 422 24.82 29.60 34.62
CA LEU A 422 25.53 28.47 33.98
C LEU A 422 25.25 28.42 32.49
N ARG A 423 23.99 28.58 32.10
CA ARG A 423 23.58 28.59 30.70
C ARG A 423 24.22 29.73 29.91
N ALA A 424 24.24 30.95 30.47
CA ALA A 424 24.85 32.10 29.83
C ALA A 424 26.36 31.93 29.65
N ALA A 425 27.05 31.41 30.66
CA ALA A 425 28.47 31.13 30.60
C ALA A 425 28.81 30.10 29.52
N LEU A 426 28.05 29.01 29.43
CA LEU A 426 28.26 27.99 28.42
C LEU A 426 27.89 28.45 27.01
N GLN A 427 26.94 29.35 26.83
CA GLN A 427 26.63 29.96 25.54
C GLN A 427 27.78 30.86 25.04
N GLN A 428 28.47 31.57 25.92
CA GLN A 428 29.67 32.33 25.54
C GLN A 428 30.81 31.43 25.08
N VAL A 429 31.03 30.32 25.77
CA VAL A 429 32.02 29.30 25.35
C VAL A 429 31.65 28.69 23.98
N ALA A 430 30.39 28.40 23.76
CA ALA A 430 29.88 27.84 22.48
C ALA A 430 30.07 28.85 21.33
N GLY A 431 29.79 30.14 21.53
CA GLY A 431 29.96 31.22 20.55
C GLY A 431 31.44 31.52 20.22
N GLY A 432 32.35 31.34 21.18
CA GLY A 432 33.79 31.51 20.97
C GLY A 432 34.44 30.36 20.19
N ALA A 433 33.86 29.18 20.22
CA ALA A 433 34.36 28.01 19.47
C ALA A 433 34.00 28.05 17.97
N ASP A 434 32.99 28.82 17.56
CA ASP A 434 32.58 28.99 16.17
C ASP A 434 33.33 30.12 15.44
N ALA A 435 34.08 30.97 16.15
CA ALA A 435 34.85 32.06 15.57
C ALA A 435 36.31 31.68 15.18
N GLY A 436 36.66 30.39 15.28
CA GLY A 436 38.03 29.90 15.11
C GLY A 436 38.19 28.77 14.09
N VAL A 437 37.30 28.64 13.06
CA VAL A 437 37.52 27.73 11.92
C VAL A 437 37.30 28.48 10.62
#